data_4cadc525ca15325b6711e260ffbd7327
#
_entry.id   4cadc525ca15325b6711e260ffbd7327
#
_cell.length_a   1.000
_cell.length_b   1.000
_cell.length_c   1.000
_cell.angle_alpha   90.00
_cell.angle_beta   90.00
_cell.angle_gamma   90.00
#
_symmetry.space_group_name_H-M   'P 1'
#
loop_
_entity.id
_entity.type
_entity.pdbx_description
1 polymer ?
#
loop_
_entity_poly.entity_id
_entity_poly.type
_entity_poly.pdbx_seq_one_letter_code
_entity_poly.pdbx_strand_id
1 'polypeptide(L)' 'MEVKNKIVIVTGAGSGIGKAAAIHFASHGAKVVVSDINFDSAKKVADQIVTNGGESLAVKTDVTKFN' A
#
# COMPACT_ATOMS: atom_id res chain seq x y z
N MET A 1 -15.00 -3.33 9.85
CA MET A 1 -14.61 -3.00 8.46
C MET A 1 -14.56 -4.26 7.63
N GLU A 2 -15.31 -4.29 6.54
CA GLU A 2 -15.46 -5.48 5.72
C GLU A 2 -14.54 -5.41 4.49
N VAL A 3 -13.24 -5.58 4.70
CA VAL A 3 -12.27 -5.54 3.59
C VAL A 3 -11.53 -6.86 3.37
N LYS A 4 -11.93 -7.90 4.09
CA LYS A 4 -11.26 -9.20 3.96
C LYS A 4 -11.34 -9.70 2.52
N ASN A 5 -10.19 -10.05 1.97
CA ASN A 5 -10.03 -10.53 0.59
C ASN A 5 -10.34 -9.49 -0.49
N LYS A 6 -10.60 -8.25 -0.11
CA LYS A 6 -10.79 -7.17 -1.09
C LYS A 6 -9.47 -6.54 -1.44
N ILE A 7 -9.39 -6.01 -2.65
CA ILE A 7 -8.19 -5.31 -3.11
C ILE A 7 -8.35 -3.84 -2.78
N VAL A 8 -7.40 -3.28 -2.04
CA VAL A 8 -7.39 -1.87 -1.66
C VAL A 8 -6.12 -1.24 -2.19
N ILE A 9 -6.26 -0.15 -2.93
CA ILE A 9 -5.13 0.58 -3.46
C ILE A 9 -4.96 1.86 -2.63
N VAL A 10 -3.78 2.05 -2.05
CA VAL A 10 -3.49 3.22 -1.24
C VAL A 10 -2.37 4.00 -1.93
N THR A 11 -2.68 5.20 -2.38
CA THR A 11 -1.69 6.10 -3.01
C THR A 11 -1.01 6.93 -1.92
N GLY A 12 0.25 7.31 -2.18
CA GLY A 12 1.02 8.04 -1.18
C GLY A 12 1.29 7.18 0.05
N ALA A 13 1.38 5.87 -0.14
CA ALA A 13 1.39 4.92 0.97
C ALA A 13 2.79 4.63 1.51
N GLY A 14 3.82 5.29 0.97
CA GLY A 14 5.19 5.07 1.43
C GLY A 14 5.50 5.70 2.78
N SER A 15 4.65 6.60 3.28
CA SER A 15 4.92 7.27 4.55
C SER A 15 3.64 7.88 5.11
N GLY A 16 3.70 8.31 6.38
CA GLY A 16 2.64 9.08 7.01
C GLY A 16 1.31 8.38 7.07
N ILE A 17 0.26 9.14 6.79
CA ILE A 17 -1.13 8.66 6.88
C ILE A 17 -1.38 7.51 5.89
N GLY A 18 -0.82 7.62 4.69
CA GLY A 18 -0.98 6.57 3.69
C GLY A 18 -0.38 5.24 4.14
N LYS A 19 0.80 5.29 4.73
CA LYS A 19 1.44 4.09 5.28
C LYS A 19 0.57 3.47 6.38
N ALA A 20 0.09 4.30 7.30
CA ALA A 20 -0.75 3.83 8.40
C ALA A 20 -2.03 3.19 7.87
N ALA A 21 -2.67 3.80 6.87
CA ALA A 21 -3.88 3.27 6.27
C ALA A 21 -3.61 1.93 5.59
N ALA A 22 -2.51 1.81 4.84
CA ALA A 22 -2.17 0.57 4.15
C ALA A 22 -2.00 -0.58 5.15
N ILE A 23 -1.26 -0.33 6.21
CA ILE A 23 -1.03 -1.34 7.26
C ILE A 23 -2.35 -1.71 7.93
N HIS A 24 -3.18 -0.73 8.20
CA HIS A 24 -4.48 -0.97 8.85
C HIS A 24 -5.38 -1.85 7.98
N PHE A 25 -5.52 -1.53 6.69
CA PHE A 25 -6.33 -2.36 5.79
C PHE A 25 -5.78 -3.79 5.69
N ALA A 26 -4.46 -3.91 5.61
CA ALA A 26 -3.84 -5.24 5.54
C ALA A 26 -4.12 -6.05 6.80
N SER A 27 -4.13 -5.40 7.97
CA SER A 27 -4.42 -6.08 9.24
C SER A 27 -5.84 -6.61 9.32
N HIS A 28 -6.73 -6.06 8.47
CA HIS A 28 -8.12 -6.52 8.38
C HIS A 28 -8.34 -7.50 7.21
N GLY A 29 -7.26 -8.01 6.64
CA GLY A 29 -7.35 -9.06 5.64
C GLY A 29 -7.44 -8.58 4.20
N ALA A 30 -7.30 -7.28 3.95
CA ALA A 30 -7.29 -6.77 2.59
C ALA A 30 -5.99 -7.12 1.88
N LYS A 31 -6.06 -7.23 0.56
CA LYS A 31 -4.89 -7.30 -0.30
C LYS A 31 -4.56 -5.87 -0.70
N VAL A 32 -3.44 -5.35 -0.22
CA VAL A 32 -3.15 -3.92 -0.34
C VAL A 32 -2.10 -3.66 -1.42
N VAL A 33 -2.45 -2.80 -2.37
CA VAL A 33 -1.49 -2.27 -3.33
C VAL A 33 -0.97 -0.96 -2.76
N VAL A 34 0.31 -0.93 -2.44
CA VAL A 34 0.99 0.24 -1.88
C VAL A 34 1.58 1.02 -3.04
N SER A 35 1.07 2.21 -3.30
CA SER A 35 1.50 3.03 -4.42
C SER A 35 2.12 4.33 -3.91
N ASP A 36 3.29 4.69 -4.42
CA ASP A 36 3.95 5.94 -4.06
C ASP A 36 4.87 6.37 -5.19
N ILE A 37 5.09 7.67 -5.30
CA ILE A 37 6.06 8.23 -6.24
C ILE A 37 7.45 7.67 -5.92
N ASN A 38 7.74 7.55 -4.64
CA ASN A 38 8.97 6.93 -4.17
C ASN A 38 8.75 5.42 -4.04
N PHE A 39 9.19 4.68 -5.04
CA PHE A 39 9.00 3.23 -5.06
C PHE A 39 9.67 2.54 -3.88
N ASP A 40 10.87 3.00 -3.49
CA ASP A 40 11.59 2.37 -2.39
C ASP A 40 10.80 2.47 -1.09
N SER A 41 10.15 3.59 -0.85
CA SER A 41 9.29 3.75 0.33
C SER A 41 8.08 2.83 0.27
N ALA A 42 7.44 2.73 -0.89
CA ALA A 42 6.30 1.83 -1.08
C ALA A 42 6.72 0.38 -0.86
N LYS A 43 7.89 0.01 -1.37
CA LYS A 43 8.39 -1.35 -1.23
C LYS A 43 8.62 -1.72 0.23
N LYS A 44 9.16 -0.79 1.02
CA LYS A 44 9.36 -1.03 2.45
C LYS A 44 8.05 -1.30 3.16
N VAL A 45 7.01 -0.55 2.83
CA VAL A 45 5.69 -0.73 3.45
C VAL A 45 5.09 -2.07 3.02
N ALA A 46 5.17 -2.40 1.73
CA ALA A 46 4.66 -3.68 1.24
C ALA A 46 5.39 -4.85 1.89
N ASP A 47 6.72 -4.75 2.02
CA ASP A 47 7.51 -5.80 2.66
C ASP A 47 7.12 -5.95 4.13
N GLN A 48 6.84 -4.86 4.82
CA GLN A 48 6.40 -4.89 6.20
C GLN A 48 5.06 -5.61 6.33
N ILE A 49 4.14 -5.33 5.40
CA ILE A 49 2.83 -5.99 5.39
C ILE A 49 2.99 -7.50 5.20
N VAL A 50 3.82 -7.90 4.24
CA VAL A 50 4.05 -9.32 3.94
C VAL A 50 4.72 -10.01 5.15
N THR A 51 5.69 -9.36 5.76
CA THR A 51 6.38 -9.89 6.94
C THR A 51 5.38 -10.14 8.08
N ASN A 52 4.36 -9.32 8.18
CA ASN A 52 3.34 -9.47 9.22
C ASN A 52 2.21 -10.42 8.83
N GLY A 53 2.36 -11.13 7.73
CA GLY A 53 1.40 -12.15 7.31
C GLY A 53 0.31 -11.66 6.36
N GLY A 54 0.37 -10.41 5.92
CA GLY A 54 -0.59 -9.87 4.97
C GLY A 54 -0.17 -10.09 3.53
N GLU A 55 -1.00 -9.60 2.62
CA GLU A 55 -0.72 -9.61 1.19
C GLU A 55 -0.58 -8.19 0.68
N SER A 56 0.53 -7.91 0.01
CA SER A 56 0.77 -6.57 -0.50
C SER A 56 1.69 -6.59 -1.70
N LEU A 57 1.53 -5.58 -2.54
CA LEU A 57 2.35 -5.36 -3.71
C LEU A 57 2.68 -3.88 -3.76
N ALA A 58 3.95 -3.57 -4.04
CA ALA A 58 4.37 -2.18 -4.20
C ALA A 58 4.37 -1.82 -5.68
N VAL A 59 3.86 -0.64 -5.99
CA VAL A 59 3.93 -0.09 -7.34
C VAL A 59 4.38 1.36 -7.26
N LYS A 60 5.02 1.82 -8.31
CA LYS A 60 5.40 3.22 -8.41
C LYS A 60 4.23 4.01 -8.97
N THR A 61 3.86 5.08 -8.28
CA THR A 61 2.88 6.01 -8.81
C THR A 61 3.54 6.82 -9.90
N ASP A 62 3.03 6.72 -11.11
CA ASP A 62 3.54 7.49 -12.24
C ASP A 62 2.68 8.74 -12.40
N VAL A 63 3.25 9.87 -12.04
CA VAL A 63 2.56 11.15 -12.14
C VAL A 63 2.88 11.74 -13.49
N THR A 64 2.10 11.36 -14.48
CA THR A 64 2.31 11.86 -15.83
C THR A 64 1.78 13.28 -15.94
N LYS A 65 2.54 14.10 -16.61
CA LYS A 65 2.15 15.47 -16.87
C LYS A 65 1.21 15.53 -18.07
N PHE A 66 0.10 16.19 -17.90
CA PHE A 66 -0.84 16.42 -19.00
C PHE A 66 -0.79 17.87 -19.40
N ASN A 67 -0.75 18.12 -20.69
CA ASN A 67 -0.76 19.47 -21.25
C ASN A 67 -2.07 19.76 -21.95
#